data_41a4809be4b2e98ff85519958f9c6f27
#
_entry.id   41a4809be4b2e98ff85519958f9c6f27
#
_cell.length_a   1.000
_cell.length_b   1.000
_cell.length_c   1.000
_cell.angle_alpha   90.00
_cell.angle_beta   90.00
_cell.angle_gamma   90.00
#
_symmetry.space_group_name_H-M   'P 1'
#
loop_
_entity.id
_entity.type
_entity.pdbx_description
1 polymer ?
#
loop_
_entity_poly.entity_id
_entity_poly.type
_entity_poly.pdbx_seq_one_letter_code
_entity_poly.pdbx_strand_id
1 'polypeptide(L)'
;MALQKYDVVRTMIPYATMEDNQNRHKTLNFDRIMEAQMTGEFKYDRPCVVIGQDKKTGNVIMAEMRSDRTKQFRSLVNDFIDAGIPHESAILVHHDSLIHVEQDMIPIIDGDKCGHLSDKDIARFEYAFMETNFNRHINQQRETTTDRQLRIQEELNKNLEPTDKELLNKLEAAESDLNGSNNHSNDYER
;
A
#
# COMPACT_ATOMS: atom_id res chain seq x y z
N MET A 1 -19.21 4.97 22.88
CA MET A 1 -19.04 3.67 22.19
C MET A 1 -17.58 3.60 21.77
N ALA A 2 -16.89 2.49 21.93
CA ALA A 2 -15.51 2.38 21.49
C ALA A 2 -15.46 2.17 19.97
N LEU A 3 -14.49 2.81 19.28
CA LEU A 3 -14.25 2.61 17.86
C LEU A 3 -14.00 1.14 17.54
N GLN A 4 -14.66 0.64 16.52
CA GLN A 4 -14.51 -0.72 16.02
C GLN A 4 -13.83 -0.71 14.64
N LYS A 5 -13.22 -1.83 14.28
CA LYS A 5 -12.69 -2.03 12.94
C LYS A 5 -13.81 -1.84 11.91
N TYR A 6 -13.54 -1.10 10.86
CA TYR A 6 -14.45 -0.69 9.77
C TYR A 6 -15.50 0.38 10.14
N ASP A 7 -15.44 0.96 11.33
CA ASP A 7 -16.18 2.19 11.58
C ASP A 7 -15.69 3.30 10.66
N VAL A 8 -16.64 4.11 10.21
CA VAL A 8 -16.36 5.31 9.43
C VAL A 8 -16.47 6.51 10.36
N VAL A 9 -15.43 7.32 10.37
CA VAL A 9 -15.35 8.55 11.15
C VAL A 9 -15.06 9.72 10.24
N ARG A 10 -15.56 10.90 10.58
CA ARG A 10 -15.21 12.15 9.90
C ARG A 10 -14.24 12.93 10.75
N THR A 11 -13.10 13.26 10.20
CA THR A 11 -12.07 13.97 10.94
C THR A 11 -11.32 14.97 10.09
N MET A 12 -10.72 15.93 10.78
CA MET A 12 -9.77 16.86 10.20
C MET A 12 -8.46 16.12 9.91
N ILE A 13 -7.97 16.24 8.69
CA ILE A 13 -6.68 15.64 8.31
C ILE A 13 -5.71 16.76 7.95
N PRO A 14 -4.67 17.02 8.76
CA PRO A 14 -3.59 17.92 8.41
C PRO A 14 -2.91 17.52 7.10
N TYR A 15 -2.33 18.47 6.39
CA TYR A 15 -1.51 18.14 5.22
C TYR A 15 -0.29 17.32 5.64
N ALA A 16 0.23 16.52 4.72
CA ALA A 16 1.42 15.71 4.97
C ALA A 16 2.64 16.61 5.20
N THR A 17 3.42 16.29 6.22
CA THR A 17 4.70 16.92 6.53
C THR A 17 5.85 16.17 5.87
N MET A 18 7.07 16.72 5.95
CA MET A 18 8.29 16.00 5.54
C MET A 18 8.49 14.72 6.37
N GLU A 19 8.18 14.77 7.67
CA GLU A 19 8.26 13.63 8.57
C GLU A 19 7.27 12.53 8.19
N ASP A 20 6.02 12.87 7.84
CA ASP A 20 5.04 11.90 7.33
C ASP A 20 5.57 11.18 6.08
N ASN A 21 6.17 11.94 5.18
CA ASN A 21 6.71 11.36 3.94
C ASN A 21 7.89 10.42 4.21
N GLN A 22 8.73 10.71 5.22
CA GLN A 22 9.82 9.84 5.65
C GLN A 22 9.29 8.57 6.34
N ASN A 23 8.29 8.72 7.21
CA ASN A 23 7.67 7.62 7.95
C ASN A 23 6.64 6.82 7.12
N ARG A 24 6.32 7.30 5.90
CA ARG A 24 5.33 6.71 4.98
C ARG A 24 3.90 6.64 5.52
N HIS A 25 3.60 7.36 6.58
CA HIS A 25 2.24 7.48 7.12
C HIS A 25 2.10 8.80 7.87
N LYS A 26 0.86 9.24 8.05
CA LYS A 26 0.55 10.42 8.85
C LYS A 26 0.31 10.01 10.28
N THR A 27 0.89 10.76 11.21
CA THR A 27 0.55 10.68 12.62
C THR A 27 -0.43 11.79 12.97
N LEU A 28 -1.51 11.45 13.66
CA LEU A 28 -2.53 12.36 14.12
C LEU A 28 -2.50 12.38 15.65
N ASN A 29 -2.11 13.52 16.23
CA ASN A 29 -2.15 13.79 17.65
C ASN A 29 -2.79 15.16 17.92
N PHE A 30 -3.06 15.47 19.18
CA PHE A 30 -3.74 16.69 19.57
C PHE A 30 -2.98 17.95 19.14
N ASP A 31 -1.68 18.02 19.40
CA ASP A 31 -0.86 19.18 19.08
C ASP A 31 -0.86 19.49 17.59
N ARG A 32 -0.76 18.46 16.77
CA ARG A 32 -0.78 18.59 15.31
C ARG A 32 -2.13 19.06 14.77
N ILE A 33 -3.23 18.61 15.37
CA ILE A 33 -4.56 19.11 15.01
C ILE A 33 -4.70 20.59 15.38
N MET A 34 -4.26 20.98 16.57
CA MET A 34 -4.31 22.38 17.01
C MET A 34 -3.44 23.28 16.13
N GLU A 35 -2.24 22.86 15.79
CA GLU A 35 -1.37 23.59 14.86
C GLU A 35 -2.02 23.77 13.50
N ALA A 36 -2.56 22.69 12.93
CA ALA A 36 -3.24 22.72 11.64
C ALA A 36 -4.49 23.63 11.68
N GLN A 37 -5.22 23.68 12.79
CA GLN A 37 -6.34 24.61 12.99
C GLN A 37 -5.88 26.06 13.01
N MET A 38 -4.75 26.35 13.68
CA MET A 38 -4.21 27.71 13.77
C MET A 38 -3.65 28.21 12.44
N THR A 39 -3.02 27.32 11.66
CA THR A 39 -2.40 27.67 10.36
C THR A 39 -3.37 27.55 9.18
N GLY A 40 -4.51 26.86 9.35
CA GLY A 40 -5.43 26.54 8.26
C GLY A 40 -4.90 25.43 7.32
N GLU A 41 -3.84 24.74 7.71
CA GLU A 41 -3.18 23.71 6.89
C GLU A 41 -3.78 22.33 7.07
N PHE A 42 -5.06 22.17 6.75
CA PHE A 42 -5.77 20.91 6.89
C PHE A 42 -6.87 20.73 5.84
N LYS A 43 -7.30 19.49 5.70
CA LYS A 43 -8.48 19.12 4.93
C LYS A 43 -9.66 18.92 5.87
N TYR A 44 -10.69 19.73 5.68
CA TYR A 44 -11.93 19.60 6.45
C TYR A 44 -12.66 18.30 6.15
N ASP A 45 -13.26 17.75 7.21
CA ASP A 45 -14.36 16.78 7.16
C ASP A 45 -14.11 15.62 6.20
N ARG A 46 -12.96 14.96 6.36
CA ARG A 46 -12.61 13.80 5.56
C ARG A 46 -13.11 12.53 6.23
N PRO A 47 -13.93 11.73 5.52
CA PRO A 47 -14.27 10.40 5.99
C PRO A 47 -13.02 9.49 5.96
N CYS A 48 -12.84 8.74 7.02
CA CYS A 48 -11.80 7.76 7.20
C CYS A 48 -12.40 6.45 7.71
N VAL A 49 -11.81 5.33 7.34
CA VAL A 49 -12.21 4.01 7.82
C VAL A 49 -11.19 3.53 8.84
N VAL A 50 -11.64 3.10 10.00
CA VAL A 50 -10.82 2.41 11.01
C VAL A 50 -10.47 1.02 10.48
N ILE A 51 -9.18 0.75 10.27
CA ILE A 51 -8.73 -0.53 9.72
C ILE A 51 -8.08 -1.44 10.77
N GLY A 52 -7.73 -0.89 11.93
CA GLY A 52 -7.16 -1.67 13.02
C GLY A 52 -6.52 -0.80 14.09
N GLN A 53 -5.78 -1.48 14.97
CA GLN A 53 -5.00 -0.85 16.04
C GLN A 53 -3.59 -1.45 16.05
N ASP A 54 -2.59 -0.60 16.20
CA ASP A 54 -1.22 -1.04 16.40
C ASP A 54 -1.06 -1.62 17.82
N LYS A 55 -0.71 -2.89 17.90
CA LYS A 55 -0.57 -3.61 19.18
C LYS A 55 0.57 -3.10 20.07
N LYS A 56 1.57 -2.42 19.48
CA LYS A 56 2.73 -1.91 20.23
C LYS A 56 2.46 -0.53 20.82
N THR A 57 1.88 0.36 20.03
CA THR A 57 1.65 1.75 20.42
C THR A 57 0.23 1.99 20.94
N GLY A 58 -0.71 1.11 20.63
CA GLY A 58 -2.13 1.33 20.90
C GLY A 58 -2.79 2.35 19.96
N ASN A 59 -2.06 2.90 18.99
CA ASN A 59 -2.59 3.85 18.03
C ASN A 59 -3.63 3.21 17.12
N VAL A 60 -4.71 3.94 16.82
CA VAL A 60 -5.69 3.51 15.84
C VAL A 60 -5.16 3.79 14.44
N ILE A 61 -5.33 2.84 13.53
CA ILE A 61 -4.91 2.95 12.14
C ILE A 61 -6.15 3.18 11.28
N MET A 62 -6.12 4.23 10.45
CA MET A 62 -7.21 4.60 9.56
C MET A 62 -6.75 4.73 8.11
N ALA A 63 -7.68 4.54 7.18
CA ALA A 63 -7.51 4.80 5.76
C ALA A 63 -8.41 5.95 5.31
N GLU A 64 -7.85 6.95 4.62
CA GLU A 64 -8.60 8.10 4.08
C GLU A 64 -9.54 7.64 2.97
N MET A 65 -10.76 8.19 2.93
CA MET A 65 -11.70 8.02 1.83
C MET A 65 -11.70 9.26 0.92
N ARG A 66 -11.89 9.03 -0.38
CA ARG A 66 -11.93 10.08 -1.40
C ARG A 66 -13.04 9.90 -2.40
N SER A 67 -13.61 10.99 -2.88
CA SER A 67 -14.61 11.00 -3.94
C SER A 67 -14.07 10.61 -5.32
N ASP A 68 -12.76 10.83 -5.57
CA ASP A 68 -12.11 10.40 -6.81
C ASP A 68 -11.89 8.88 -6.80
N ARG A 69 -12.64 8.16 -7.63
CA ARG A 69 -12.69 6.69 -7.71
C ARG A 69 -11.84 6.10 -8.84
N THR A 70 -11.30 6.95 -9.70
CA THR A 70 -10.66 6.52 -10.95
C THR A 70 -9.19 6.18 -10.82
N LYS A 71 -8.54 6.59 -9.72
CA LYS A 71 -7.10 6.36 -9.52
C LYS A 71 -6.83 4.95 -9.00
N GLN A 72 -5.63 4.45 -9.29
CA GLN A 72 -5.13 3.17 -8.77
C GLN A 72 -5.08 3.13 -7.24
N PHE A 73 -5.01 1.93 -6.66
CA PHE A 73 -4.90 1.67 -5.22
C PHE A 73 -6.09 2.18 -4.40
N ARG A 74 -7.30 1.90 -4.89
CA ARG A 74 -8.55 2.30 -4.23
C ARG A 74 -9.56 1.17 -4.19
N SER A 75 -10.25 1.04 -3.06
CA SER A 75 -11.42 0.18 -2.88
C SER A 75 -12.67 1.03 -2.91
N LEU A 76 -13.61 0.71 -3.80
CA LEU A 76 -14.88 1.42 -3.91
C LEU A 76 -15.79 1.08 -2.73
N VAL A 77 -16.49 2.09 -2.21
CA VAL A 77 -17.56 1.98 -1.24
C VAL A 77 -18.88 2.22 -1.97
N ASN A 78 -19.68 1.19 -2.10
CA ASN A 78 -20.97 1.27 -2.80
C ASN A 78 -22.13 1.52 -1.84
N ASP A 79 -22.05 0.94 -0.64
CA ASP A 79 -23.07 1.10 0.39
C ASP A 79 -22.78 2.34 1.25
N PHE A 80 -22.73 3.52 0.59
CA PHE A 80 -22.31 4.77 1.21
C PHE A 80 -23.31 5.28 2.26
N ILE A 81 -24.57 4.84 2.22
CA ILE A 81 -25.58 5.19 3.23
C ILE A 81 -25.21 4.56 4.58
N ASP A 82 -24.89 3.26 4.60
CA ASP A 82 -24.48 2.54 5.80
C ASP A 82 -23.16 3.08 6.35
N ALA A 83 -22.26 3.48 5.46
CA ALA A 83 -21.02 4.13 5.81
C ALA A 83 -21.21 5.57 6.35
N GLY A 84 -22.42 6.13 6.31
CA GLY A 84 -22.73 7.48 6.80
C GLY A 84 -22.10 8.60 5.96
N ILE A 85 -21.82 8.35 4.69
CA ILE A 85 -21.20 9.34 3.78
C ILE A 85 -22.20 9.80 2.71
N PRO A 86 -22.12 11.06 2.25
CA PRO A 86 -23.18 11.67 1.41
C PRO A 86 -23.17 11.18 -0.05
N HIS A 87 -22.09 10.54 -0.47
CA HIS A 87 -21.93 10.08 -1.87
C HIS A 87 -20.92 8.94 -1.95
N GLU A 88 -20.95 8.24 -3.06
CA GLU A 88 -19.98 7.18 -3.36
C GLU A 88 -18.54 7.68 -3.23
N SER A 89 -17.72 6.90 -2.57
CA SER A 89 -16.32 7.21 -2.29
C SER A 89 -15.44 5.97 -2.48
N ALA A 90 -14.14 6.16 -2.43
CA ALA A 90 -13.18 5.07 -2.47
C ALA A 90 -12.18 5.20 -1.32
N ILE A 91 -11.86 4.08 -0.68
CA ILE A 91 -10.88 3.98 0.40
C ILE A 91 -9.48 3.84 -0.23
N LEU A 92 -8.50 4.59 0.27
CA LEU A 92 -7.11 4.42 -0.12
C LEU A 92 -6.56 3.12 0.50
N VAL A 93 -6.11 2.19 -0.34
CA VAL A 93 -5.64 0.87 0.10
C VAL A 93 -4.11 0.75 0.21
N HIS A 94 -3.38 1.80 -0.13
CA HIS A 94 -1.91 1.80 -0.06
C HIS A 94 -1.45 2.05 1.37
N HIS A 95 -0.55 1.20 1.89
CA HIS A 95 -0.10 1.31 3.28
C HIS A 95 0.59 2.65 3.60
N ASP A 96 1.29 3.27 2.62
CA ASP A 96 1.92 4.60 2.79
C ASP A 96 0.89 5.74 2.92
N SER A 97 -0.41 5.47 2.70
CA SER A 97 -1.49 6.45 2.86
C SER A 97 -2.25 6.31 4.18
N LEU A 98 -1.81 5.42 5.05
CA LEU A 98 -2.45 5.20 6.34
C LEU A 98 -2.23 6.38 7.28
N ILE A 99 -3.20 6.56 8.19
CA ILE A 99 -3.17 7.57 9.23
C ILE A 99 -3.09 6.85 10.57
N HIS A 100 -2.08 7.16 11.36
CA HIS A 100 -1.90 6.64 12.71
C HIS A 100 -2.40 7.67 13.70
N VAL A 101 -3.44 7.33 14.44
CA VAL A 101 -4.09 8.21 15.42
C VAL A 101 -3.60 7.84 16.80
N GLU A 102 -2.99 8.80 17.48
CA GLU A 102 -2.52 8.60 18.86
C GLU A 102 -3.70 8.45 19.83
N GLN A 103 -3.43 7.82 20.97
CA GLN A 103 -4.46 7.42 21.93
C GLN A 103 -5.26 8.60 22.51
N ASP A 104 -4.64 9.75 22.68
CA ASP A 104 -5.27 10.99 23.16
C ASP A 104 -6.34 11.53 22.21
N MET A 105 -6.23 11.21 20.92
CA MET A 105 -7.20 11.60 19.90
C MET A 105 -8.39 10.64 19.76
N ILE A 106 -8.28 9.41 20.28
CA ILE A 106 -9.34 8.40 20.12
C ILE A 106 -10.70 8.87 20.63
N PRO A 107 -10.83 9.49 21.82
CA PRO A 107 -12.13 9.96 22.31
C PRO A 107 -12.77 11.02 21.41
N ILE A 108 -11.96 11.86 20.76
CA ILE A 108 -12.44 12.91 19.84
C ILE A 108 -12.97 12.23 18.58
N ILE A 109 -12.21 11.31 17.99
CA ILE A 109 -12.57 10.60 16.77
C ILE A 109 -13.76 9.65 16.98
N ASP A 110 -13.90 9.02 18.14
CA ASP A 110 -15.07 8.20 18.48
C ASP A 110 -16.37 9.03 18.51
N GLY A 111 -16.28 10.31 18.91
CA GLY A 111 -17.39 11.26 18.85
C GLY A 111 -17.84 11.60 17.43
N ASP A 112 -16.95 11.48 16.46
CA ASP A 112 -17.18 11.81 15.04
C ASP A 112 -17.54 10.59 14.18
N LYS A 113 -17.91 9.47 14.81
CA LYS A 113 -18.37 8.27 14.10
C LYS A 113 -19.67 8.56 13.35
N CYS A 114 -19.67 8.26 12.06
CA CYS A 114 -20.82 8.52 11.19
C CYS A 114 -21.47 7.24 10.62
N GLY A 115 -20.78 6.10 10.62
CA GLY A 115 -21.32 4.85 10.10
C GLY A 115 -20.38 3.67 10.24
N HIS A 116 -20.68 2.63 9.48
CA HIS A 116 -19.88 1.40 9.41
C HIS A 116 -19.89 0.88 7.97
N LEU A 117 -18.80 0.26 7.50
CA LEU A 117 -18.79 -0.36 6.18
C LEU A 117 -19.70 -1.59 6.15
N SER A 118 -20.41 -1.79 5.04
CA SER A 118 -21.13 -3.04 4.80
C SER A 118 -20.17 -4.22 4.66
N ASP A 119 -20.64 -5.44 4.94
CA ASP A 119 -19.83 -6.66 4.78
C ASP A 119 -19.25 -6.81 3.37
N LYS A 120 -20.00 -6.36 2.35
CA LYS A 120 -19.55 -6.39 0.94
C LYS A 120 -18.40 -5.41 0.70
N ASP A 121 -18.48 -4.21 1.25
CA ASP A 121 -17.44 -3.20 1.10
C ASP A 121 -16.21 -3.57 1.94
N ILE A 122 -16.40 -4.19 3.12
CA ILE A 122 -15.32 -4.76 3.92
C ILE A 122 -14.55 -5.82 3.13
N ALA A 123 -15.24 -6.81 2.57
CA ALA A 123 -14.60 -7.88 1.80
C ALA A 123 -13.82 -7.33 0.59
N ARG A 124 -14.39 -6.34 -0.11
CA ARG A 124 -13.73 -5.67 -1.23
C ARG A 124 -12.50 -4.89 -0.80
N PHE A 125 -12.60 -4.18 0.32
CA PHE A 125 -11.49 -3.42 0.88
C PHE A 125 -10.35 -4.36 1.30
N GLU A 126 -10.64 -5.42 2.06
CA GLU A 126 -9.63 -6.38 2.51
C GLU A 126 -8.89 -7.03 1.33
N TYR A 127 -9.63 -7.45 0.31
CA TYR A 127 -9.03 -8.00 -0.90
C TYR A 127 -8.09 -6.99 -1.59
N ALA A 128 -8.57 -5.77 -1.84
CA ALA A 128 -7.78 -4.74 -2.50
C ALA A 128 -6.56 -4.32 -1.67
N PHE A 129 -6.70 -4.26 -0.34
CA PHE A 129 -5.61 -3.93 0.59
C PHE A 129 -4.53 -5.01 0.58
N MET A 130 -4.93 -6.29 0.65
CA MET A 130 -4.00 -7.41 0.58
C MET A 130 -3.29 -7.47 -0.77
N GLU A 131 -4.03 -7.37 -1.87
CA GLU A 131 -3.46 -7.40 -3.22
C GLU A 131 -2.42 -6.29 -3.42
N THR A 132 -2.77 -5.07 -3.05
CA THR A 132 -1.89 -3.91 -3.21
C THR A 132 -0.60 -4.03 -2.39
N ASN A 133 -0.71 -4.43 -1.13
CA ASN A 133 0.44 -4.40 -0.23
C ASN A 133 1.26 -5.69 -0.29
N PHE A 134 0.64 -6.85 -0.53
CA PHE A 134 1.33 -8.13 -0.67
C PHE A 134 2.13 -8.21 -1.98
N ASN A 135 1.54 -7.81 -3.11
CA ASN A 135 2.22 -7.81 -4.41
C ASN A 135 3.43 -6.87 -4.43
N ARG A 136 3.35 -5.75 -3.70
CA ARG A 136 4.49 -4.85 -3.54
C ARG A 136 5.66 -5.52 -2.85
N HIS A 137 5.43 -6.25 -1.77
CA HIS A 137 6.49 -6.99 -1.06
C HIS A 137 7.15 -8.05 -1.93
N ILE A 138 6.37 -8.80 -2.71
CA ILE A 138 6.90 -9.80 -3.65
C ILE A 138 7.75 -9.13 -4.72
N ASN A 139 7.30 -8.02 -5.30
CA ASN A 139 8.04 -7.31 -6.34
C ASN A 139 9.33 -6.70 -5.78
N GLN A 140 9.30 -6.10 -4.58
CA GLN A 140 10.51 -5.61 -3.92
C GLN A 140 11.51 -6.73 -3.61
N GLN A 141 11.04 -7.90 -3.18
CA GLN A 141 11.91 -9.05 -2.96
C GLN A 141 12.50 -9.60 -4.27
N ARG A 142 11.73 -9.58 -5.36
CA ARG A 142 12.22 -9.98 -6.69
C ARG A 142 13.26 -9.01 -7.23
N GLU A 143 13.04 -7.71 -7.13
CA GLU A 143 14.00 -6.69 -7.54
C GLU A 143 15.32 -6.82 -6.78
N THR A 144 15.27 -6.93 -5.45
CA THR A 144 16.49 -7.14 -4.63
C THR A 144 17.21 -8.45 -4.96
N THR A 145 16.50 -9.50 -5.31
CA THR A 145 17.09 -10.78 -5.71
C THR A 145 17.75 -10.66 -7.08
N THR A 146 17.10 -10.00 -8.04
CA THR A 146 17.65 -9.75 -9.38
C THR A 146 18.88 -8.85 -9.32
N ASP A 147 18.84 -7.75 -8.55
CA ASP A 147 19.98 -6.86 -8.35
C ASP A 147 21.17 -7.56 -7.66
N ARG A 148 20.88 -8.49 -6.74
CA ARG A 148 21.89 -9.31 -6.08
C ARG A 148 22.52 -10.31 -7.06
N GLN A 149 21.72 -10.94 -7.90
CA GLN A 149 22.20 -11.85 -8.93
C GLN A 149 23.07 -11.13 -9.96
N LEU A 150 22.64 -9.95 -10.42
CA LEU A 150 23.43 -9.12 -11.34
C LEU A 150 24.78 -8.73 -10.72
N ARG A 151 24.82 -8.32 -9.46
CA ARG A 151 26.08 -8.00 -8.76
C ARG A 151 27.00 -9.19 -8.65
N ILE A 152 26.49 -10.37 -8.28
CA ILE A 152 27.28 -11.60 -8.22
C ILE A 152 27.84 -11.94 -9.59
N GLN A 153 27.04 -11.78 -10.63
CA GLN A 153 27.49 -12.04 -12.01
C GLN A 153 28.54 -11.04 -12.49
N GLU A 154 28.42 -9.77 -12.11
CA GLU A 154 29.44 -8.74 -12.38
C GLU A 154 30.75 -9.00 -11.63
N GLU A 155 30.69 -9.44 -10.37
CA GLU A 155 31.88 -9.81 -9.57
C GLU A 155 32.57 -11.05 -10.13
N LEU A 156 31.79 -12.07 -10.52
CA LEU A 156 32.34 -13.27 -11.18
C LEU A 156 33.04 -12.91 -12.50
N ASN A 157 32.41 -12.06 -13.31
CA ASN A 157 32.98 -11.62 -14.59
C ASN A 157 34.25 -10.75 -14.44
N LYS A 158 34.39 -10.05 -13.31
CA LYS A 158 35.62 -9.27 -13.00
C LYS A 158 36.80 -10.14 -12.64
N ASN A 159 36.57 -11.29 -12.02
CA ASN A 159 37.60 -12.19 -11.46
C ASN A 159 37.96 -13.34 -12.43
N LEU A 160 37.30 -13.45 -13.58
CA LEU A 160 37.62 -14.48 -14.58
C LEU A 160 38.80 -14.04 -15.46
N GLU A 161 39.77 -14.92 -15.61
CA GLU A 161 40.84 -14.77 -16.58
C GLU A 161 40.26 -14.71 -18.02
N PRO A 162 40.96 -14.10 -19.00
CA PRO A 162 40.47 -13.95 -20.37
C PRO A 162 40.05 -15.28 -21.03
N THR A 163 40.77 -16.36 -20.72
CA THR A 163 40.45 -17.74 -21.20
C THR A 163 39.16 -18.31 -20.63
N ASP A 164 38.83 -17.99 -19.38
CA ASP A 164 37.62 -18.46 -18.72
C ASP A 164 36.38 -17.72 -19.22
N LYS A 165 36.55 -16.44 -19.61
CA LYS A 165 35.50 -15.62 -20.23
C LYS A 165 35.09 -16.18 -21.62
N GLU A 166 36.06 -16.66 -22.39
CA GLU A 166 35.79 -17.27 -23.69
C GLU A 166 35.03 -18.60 -23.56
N LEU A 167 35.36 -19.39 -22.53
CA LEU A 167 34.66 -20.64 -22.21
C LEU A 167 33.23 -20.39 -21.71
N LEU A 168 33.03 -19.36 -20.89
CA LEU A 168 31.70 -18.98 -20.40
C LEU A 168 30.79 -18.52 -21.54
N ASN A 169 31.30 -17.68 -22.43
CA ASN A 169 30.58 -17.22 -23.62
C ASN A 169 30.22 -18.38 -24.57
N LYS A 170 31.05 -19.39 -24.69
CA LYS A 170 30.76 -20.59 -25.48
C LYS A 170 29.68 -21.49 -24.83
N LEU A 171 29.66 -21.55 -23.50
CA LEU A 171 28.63 -22.28 -22.75
C LEU A 171 27.26 -21.60 -22.86
N GLU A 172 27.21 -20.28 -22.67
CA GLU A 172 25.97 -19.50 -22.82
C GLU A 172 25.40 -19.56 -24.23
N ALA A 173 26.27 -19.53 -25.26
CA ALA A 173 25.83 -19.73 -26.64
C ALA A 173 25.27 -21.14 -26.87
N ALA A 174 25.87 -22.17 -26.32
CA ALA A 174 25.40 -23.56 -26.43
C ALA A 174 24.07 -23.80 -25.70
N GLU A 175 23.85 -23.17 -24.53
CA GLU A 175 22.57 -23.22 -23.81
C GLU A 175 21.45 -22.47 -24.55
N SER A 176 21.76 -21.36 -25.20
CA SER A 176 20.81 -20.60 -26.04
C SER A 176 20.35 -21.42 -27.24
N ASP A 177 21.26 -22.13 -27.90
CA ASP A 177 20.93 -23.02 -29.03
C ASP A 177 20.08 -24.22 -28.62
N LEU A 178 20.30 -24.78 -27.44
CA LEU A 178 19.50 -25.87 -26.88
C LEU A 178 18.07 -25.43 -26.52
N ASN A 179 17.91 -24.24 -25.97
CA ASN A 179 16.59 -23.68 -25.64
C ASN A 179 15.82 -23.20 -26.90
N GLY A 180 16.52 -22.77 -27.95
CA GLY A 180 15.93 -22.42 -29.25
C GLY A 180 15.37 -23.63 -30.01
N SER A 181 16.00 -24.81 -29.85
CA SER A 181 15.59 -26.04 -30.56
C SER A 181 14.32 -26.67 -30.00
N ASN A 182 13.95 -26.41 -28.76
CA ASN A 182 12.75 -26.96 -28.12
C ASN A 182 11.44 -26.24 -28.45
N ASN A 183 11.49 -25.09 -29.11
CA ASN A 183 10.28 -24.35 -29.49
C ASN A 183 9.76 -24.65 -30.91
N HIS A 184 10.36 -25.62 -31.66
CA HIS A 184 9.95 -25.92 -33.02
C HIS A 184 9.29 -27.26 -33.24
N SER A 185 8.88 -27.99 -32.18
CA SER A 185 8.28 -29.33 -32.33
C SER A 185 6.82 -29.46 -31.87
N ASN A 186 6.04 -28.35 -31.83
CA ASN A 186 4.59 -28.45 -31.47
C ASN A 186 3.64 -27.87 -32.53
N ASP A 187 4.02 -27.89 -33.83
CA ASP A 187 3.11 -27.55 -34.93
C ASP A 187 2.98 -28.72 -35.91
N TYR A 188 2.52 -29.88 -35.41
CA TYR A 188 1.89 -30.93 -36.24
C TYR A 188 0.96 -31.72 -35.32
N GLU A 189 -0.35 -31.42 -35.39
CA GLU A 189 -1.50 -32.32 -35.53
C GLU A 189 -2.81 -31.57 -35.24
N ARG A 190 -3.49 -31.24 -36.37
CA ARG A 190 -4.93 -31.05 -36.60
C ARG A 190 -5.68 -29.98 -35.85
#